data_ca8fd9d5cef53cf88796cf8618110f9a
#
_entry.id   ca8fd9d5cef53cf88796cf8618110f9a
#
_cell.length_a   1.000
_cell.length_b   1.000
_cell.length_c   1.000
_cell.angle_alpha   90.00
_cell.angle_beta   90.00
_cell.angle_gamma   90.00
#
_symmetry.space_group_name_H-M   'P 1'
#
loop_
_entity.id
_entity.type
_entity.pdbx_description
1 polymer ?
#
loop_
_entity_poly.entity_id
_entity_poly.type
_entity_poly.pdbx_seq_one_letter_code
_entity_poly.pdbx_strand_id
1 'polypeptide(L)'
;SMNMAALGAAMGVIGFRIDALCAAIEQRFARKAESVVRANVQAAREAHEYVSGRLNEGFPFRLPPVPSSSPSLARILLSGNEAFCLGAAAGGCRFIAAYPMTPATTILEWMAAHAADLGIVAVHAEDEIAAACMAVGASLTGTRAMTSTSGGGLCLMTETCGMAGMTEVPLVIVDVQRGGPSTGLPTRTEQSDLLLAFHPSHGDFPHIVLAPGTVQQCFEAGYRAFNLADRYQCPVIVLLDSYVGGSLVTLGRSCLSWNAVARDRGEYLGGYEAAPGTREIATANVDADADAIADTASTSTADTTGGGYLRYAITEPGISPRVGFGHAGGVHAPSTDEHEEDAHITEESGVRVGMMRKRMRKMETAL
;
A
#
# COMPACT_ATOMS: atom_id res chain seq x y z
N SER A 1 -14.75 20.23 -24.81
CA SER A 1 -15.61 19.30 -25.55
C SER A 1 -14.92 18.58 -26.72
N MET A 2 -13.81 19.11 -27.29
CA MET A 2 -13.11 18.44 -28.40
C MET A 2 -12.70 16.98 -28.03
N ASN A 3 -12.17 16.74 -26.86
CA ASN A 3 -11.84 15.39 -26.41
C ASN A 3 -13.07 14.46 -26.31
N MET A 4 -14.23 15.02 -25.93
CA MET A 4 -15.46 14.24 -25.86
C MET A 4 -16.01 13.92 -27.24
N ALA A 5 -15.90 14.83 -28.19
CA ALA A 5 -16.21 14.55 -29.58
C ALA A 5 -15.30 13.45 -30.17
N ALA A 6 -13.98 13.52 -29.90
CA ALA A 6 -13.05 12.48 -30.34
C ALA A 6 -13.38 11.10 -29.73
N LEU A 7 -13.73 11.05 -28.44
CA LEU A 7 -14.19 9.82 -27.80
C LEU A 7 -15.49 9.30 -28.42
N GLY A 8 -16.48 10.17 -28.63
CA GLY A 8 -17.75 9.80 -29.30
C GLY A 8 -17.50 9.23 -30.69
N ALA A 9 -16.66 9.88 -31.49
CA ALA A 9 -16.29 9.40 -32.82
C ALA A 9 -15.60 8.02 -32.75
N ALA A 10 -14.61 7.85 -31.88
CA ALA A 10 -13.90 6.58 -31.70
C ALA A 10 -14.86 5.45 -31.30
N MET A 11 -15.79 5.73 -30.36
CA MET A 11 -16.81 4.77 -29.93
C MET A 11 -17.80 4.43 -31.08
N GLY A 12 -18.13 5.40 -31.91
CA GLY A 12 -18.96 5.19 -33.12
C GLY A 12 -18.27 4.27 -34.12
N VAL A 13 -16.94 4.41 -34.34
CA VAL A 13 -16.16 3.55 -35.24
C VAL A 13 -16.22 2.07 -34.83
N ILE A 14 -16.05 1.80 -33.54
CA ILE A 14 -16.00 0.41 -33.01
C ILE A 14 -17.38 -0.15 -32.63
N GLY A 15 -18.45 0.60 -32.83
CA GLY A 15 -19.82 0.19 -32.49
C GLY A 15 -20.13 0.11 -31.00
N PHE A 16 -19.42 0.90 -30.17
CA PHE A 16 -19.71 0.95 -28.74
C PHE A 16 -20.97 1.76 -28.41
N ARG A 17 -21.69 1.37 -27.36
CA ARG A 17 -22.93 2.03 -26.93
C ARG A 17 -22.66 3.43 -26.42
N ILE A 18 -23.26 4.43 -27.09
CA ILE A 18 -23.07 5.85 -26.71
C ILE A 18 -23.62 6.17 -25.33
N ASP A 19 -24.68 5.48 -24.87
CA ASP A 19 -25.26 5.74 -23.55
C ASP A 19 -24.31 5.45 -22.40
N ALA A 20 -23.46 4.40 -22.53
CA ALA A 20 -22.45 4.10 -21.55
C ALA A 20 -21.38 5.21 -21.46
N LEU A 21 -20.97 5.78 -22.60
CA LEU A 21 -20.06 6.91 -22.63
C LEU A 21 -20.72 8.17 -22.02
N CYS A 22 -21.96 8.44 -22.34
CA CYS A 22 -22.71 9.58 -21.79
C CYS A 22 -22.80 9.49 -20.26
N ALA A 23 -23.16 8.32 -19.71
CA ALA A 23 -23.22 8.10 -18.27
C ALA A 23 -21.85 8.31 -17.60
N ALA A 24 -20.77 7.85 -18.22
CA ALA A 24 -19.41 8.08 -17.71
C ALA A 24 -19.02 9.57 -17.74
N ILE A 25 -19.40 10.31 -18.79
CA ILE A 25 -19.19 11.76 -18.88
C ILE A 25 -19.96 12.48 -17.77
N GLU A 26 -21.23 12.16 -17.59
CA GLU A 26 -22.08 12.75 -16.54
C GLU A 26 -21.49 12.52 -15.16
N GLN A 27 -21.06 11.30 -14.83
CA GLN A 27 -20.41 10.96 -13.59
C GLN A 27 -19.09 11.72 -13.39
N ARG A 28 -18.24 11.75 -14.42
CA ARG A 28 -16.91 12.40 -14.36
C ARG A 28 -17.01 13.91 -14.16
N PHE A 29 -18.01 14.53 -14.75
CA PHE A 29 -18.21 15.97 -14.69
C PHE A 29 -19.31 16.41 -13.70
N ALA A 30 -19.81 15.51 -12.85
CA ALA A 30 -20.91 15.78 -11.91
C ALA A 30 -20.68 16.99 -10.99
N ARG A 31 -19.41 17.34 -10.71
CA ARG A 31 -19.04 18.52 -9.90
C ARG A 31 -18.89 19.82 -10.70
N LYS A 32 -19.13 19.80 -12.01
CA LYS A 32 -19.07 20.97 -12.88
C LYS A 32 -20.47 21.55 -13.14
N ALA A 33 -20.54 22.77 -13.67
CA ALA A 33 -21.81 23.37 -14.04
C ALA A 33 -22.57 22.48 -15.05
N GLU A 34 -23.90 22.38 -14.90
CA GLU A 34 -24.74 21.54 -15.72
C GLU A 34 -24.60 21.80 -17.24
N SER A 35 -24.38 23.08 -17.61
CA SER A 35 -24.11 23.47 -19.00
C SER A 35 -22.87 22.81 -19.57
N VAL A 36 -21.81 22.62 -18.73
CA VAL A 36 -20.56 21.96 -19.12
C VAL A 36 -20.80 20.46 -19.32
N VAL A 37 -21.56 19.83 -18.43
CA VAL A 37 -21.92 18.41 -18.55
C VAL A 37 -22.69 18.17 -19.85
N ARG A 38 -23.77 18.95 -20.08
CA ARG A 38 -24.58 18.85 -21.29
C ARG A 38 -23.78 19.06 -22.58
N ALA A 39 -22.90 20.09 -22.62
CA ALA A 39 -22.08 20.36 -23.80
C ALA A 39 -21.11 19.21 -24.12
N ASN A 40 -20.58 18.52 -23.11
CA ASN A 40 -19.68 17.38 -23.31
C ASN A 40 -20.43 16.14 -23.78
N VAL A 41 -21.62 15.85 -23.22
CA VAL A 41 -22.49 14.74 -23.64
C VAL A 41 -22.96 14.96 -25.07
N GLN A 42 -23.40 16.16 -25.39
CA GLN A 42 -23.87 16.50 -26.74
C GLN A 42 -22.77 16.34 -27.78
N ALA A 43 -21.54 16.86 -27.50
CA ALA A 43 -20.41 16.72 -28.40
C ALA A 43 -20.05 15.25 -28.66
N ALA A 44 -20.12 14.39 -27.62
CA ALA A 44 -19.89 12.96 -27.77
C ALA A 44 -20.97 12.28 -28.63
N ARG A 45 -22.26 12.59 -28.41
CA ARG A 45 -23.40 12.05 -29.19
C ARG A 45 -23.31 12.43 -30.65
N GLU A 46 -23.16 13.71 -30.95
CA GLU A 46 -23.10 14.22 -32.32
C GLU A 46 -21.94 13.58 -33.11
N ALA A 47 -20.75 13.48 -32.48
CA ALA A 47 -19.60 12.86 -33.13
C ALA A 47 -19.79 11.35 -33.33
N HIS A 48 -20.40 10.65 -32.38
CA HIS A 48 -20.74 9.23 -32.49
C HIS A 48 -21.75 8.98 -33.65
N GLU A 49 -22.83 9.75 -33.71
CA GLU A 49 -23.84 9.65 -34.74
C GLU A 49 -23.27 9.95 -36.13
N TYR A 50 -22.46 11.02 -36.24
CA TYR A 50 -21.80 11.40 -37.48
C TYR A 50 -20.96 10.29 -38.07
N VAL A 51 -20.16 9.61 -37.21
CA VAL A 51 -19.25 8.53 -37.64
C VAL A 51 -20.02 7.25 -37.89
N SER A 52 -20.95 6.88 -37.01
CA SER A 52 -21.75 5.66 -37.14
C SER A 52 -22.59 5.67 -38.45
N GLY A 53 -23.09 6.84 -38.85
CA GLY A 53 -23.86 6.99 -40.12
C GLY A 53 -23.01 6.90 -41.39
N ARG A 54 -21.69 7.14 -41.31
CA ARG A 54 -20.80 7.20 -42.48
C ARG A 54 -19.86 6.00 -42.64
N LEU A 55 -19.52 5.31 -41.56
CA LEU A 55 -18.57 4.20 -41.58
C LEU A 55 -19.22 2.83 -41.41
N ASN A 56 -20.54 2.74 -41.56
CA ASN A 56 -21.31 1.54 -41.24
C ASN A 56 -20.92 0.28 -42.04
N GLU A 57 -20.20 0.39 -43.15
CA GLU A 57 -19.96 -0.75 -44.03
C GLU A 57 -18.47 -1.15 -44.19
N GLY A 58 -17.53 -0.44 -43.58
CA GLY A 58 -16.10 -0.66 -43.93
C GLY A 58 -15.13 -0.87 -42.80
N PHE A 59 -15.47 -0.64 -41.52
CA PHE A 59 -14.51 -0.81 -40.46
C PHE A 59 -14.52 -2.25 -39.89
N PRO A 60 -13.41 -3.02 -40.02
CA PRO A 60 -13.39 -4.44 -39.72
C PRO A 60 -13.44 -4.79 -38.23
N PHE A 61 -13.12 -3.82 -37.37
CA PHE A 61 -13.03 -4.06 -35.92
C PHE A 61 -14.25 -3.47 -35.20
N ARG A 62 -15.17 -4.32 -34.79
CA ARG A 62 -16.31 -3.96 -33.97
C ARG A 62 -16.28 -4.72 -32.66
N LEU A 63 -16.67 -4.04 -31.59
CA LEU A 63 -16.89 -4.71 -30.32
C LEU A 63 -18.11 -5.62 -30.41
N PRO A 64 -17.99 -6.91 -30.02
CA PRO A 64 -19.16 -7.78 -29.96
C PRO A 64 -20.19 -7.22 -28.96
N PRO A 65 -21.48 -7.48 -29.17
CA PRO A 65 -22.49 -7.14 -28.16
C PRO A 65 -22.12 -7.74 -26.81
N VAL A 66 -22.10 -6.92 -25.78
CA VAL A 66 -21.90 -7.44 -24.42
C VAL A 66 -23.17 -8.23 -24.07
N PRO A 67 -23.08 -9.54 -23.76
CA PRO A 67 -24.24 -10.29 -23.29
C PRO A 67 -24.85 -9.58 -22.09
N SER A 68 -26.14 -9.26 -22.16
CA SER A 68 -26.87 -8.73 -21.02
C SER A 68 -26.89 -9.79 -19.93
N SER A 69 -26.19 -9.51 -18.82
CA SER A 69 -26.31 -10.22 -17.55
C SER A 69 -25.69 -11.62 -17.43
N SER A 70 -24.49 -11.66 -16.92
CA SER A 70 -24.20 -12.63 -15.85
C SER A 70 -23.87 -11.81 -14.60
N PRO A 71 -24.73 -11.77 -13.58
CA PRO A 71 -24.45 -11.09 -12.31
C PRO A 71 -23.18 -11.61 -11.62
N SER A 72 -22.77 -12.83 -11.98
CA SER A 72 -21.56 -13.49 -11.45
C SER A 72 -20.22 -12.93 -11.96
N LEU A 73 -20.22 -11.98 -12.90
CA LEU A 73 -19.01 -11.41 -13.49
C LEU A 73 -18.85 -9.92 -13.18
N ALA A 74 -19.14 -9.52 -11.94
CA ALA A 74 -18.78 -8.17 -11.49
C ALA A 74 -17.25 -7.98 -11.67
N ARG A 75 -16.87 -7.11 -12.61
CA ARG A 75 -15.48 -6.80 -12.92
C ARG A 75 -15.14 -5.43 -12.37
N ILE A 76 -13.88 -5.26 -11.99
CA ILE A 76 -13.31 -3.99 -11.57
C ILE A 76 -12.09 -3.69 -12.44
N LEU A 77 -11.94 -2.44 -12.84
CA LEU A 77 -10.81 -1.93 -13.58
C LEU A 77 -9.89 -1.22 -12.60
N LEU A 78 -8.65 -1.70 -12.45
CA LEU A 78 -7.67 -1.16 -11.51
C LEU A 78 -6.29 -1.11 -12.15
N SER A 79 -5.51 -0.14 -11.73
CA SER A 79 -4.05 -0.14 -11.92
C SER A 79 -3.36 -0.93 -10.79
N GLY A 80 -2.08 -1.27 -10.99
CA GLY A 80 -1.29 -1.93 -9.94
C GLY A 80 -1.15 -1.08 -8.68
N ASN A 81 -0.96 0.23 -8.82
CA ASN A 81 -0.87 1.16 -7.70
C ASN A 81 -2.20 1.22 -6.91
N GLU A 82 -3.35 1.31 -7.60
CA GLU A 82 -4.67 1.28 -6.96
C GLU A 82 -4.95 -0.06 -6.27
N ALA A 83 -4.59 -1.17 -6.90
CA ALA A 83 -4.72 -2.50 -6.31
C ALA A 83 -3.86 -2.65 -5.04
N PHE A 84 -2.62 -2.15 -5.07
CA PHE A 84 -1.76 -2.10 -3.89
C PHE A 84 -2.40 -1.27 -2.76
N CYS A 85 -2.92 -0.09 -3.07
CA CYS A 85 -3.61 0.77 -2.09
C CYS A 85 -4.81 0.08 -1.45
N LEU A 86 -5.63 -0.61 -2.26
CA LEU A 86 -6.74 -1.42 -1.76
C LEU A 86 -6.26 -2.52 -0.82
N GLY A 87 -5.21 -3.26 -1.20
CA GLY A 87 -4.60 -4.29 -0.37
C GLY A 87 -4.05 -3.72 0.94
N ALA A 88 -3.35 -2.59 0.89
CA ALA A 88 -2.81 -1.89 2.05
C ALA A 88 -3.92 -1.46 3.02
N ALA A 89 -5.00 -0.86 2.51
CA ALA A 89 -6.15 -0.45 3.32
C ALA A 89 -6.87 -1.66 3.95
N ALA A 90 -7.08 -2.76 3.19
CA ALA A 90 -7.60 -4.01 3.70
C ALA A 90 -6.68 -4.62 4.78
N GLY A 91 -5.38 -4.54 4.56
CA GLY A 91 -4.34 -4.92 5.53
C GLY A 91 -4.26 -4.01 6.75
N GLY A 92 -5.09 -2.98 6.86
CA GLY A 92 -5.15 -2.11 8.04
C GLY A 92 -4.16 -0.95 8.02
N CYS A 93 -3.60 -0.56 6.87
CA CYS A 93 -2.85 0.69 6.74
C CYS A 93 -3.73 1.88 7.15
N ARG A 94 -3.21 2.75 8.00
CA ARG A 94 -3.92 3.96 8.48
C ARG A 94 -3.11 5.23 8.36
N PHE A 95 -1.86 5.12 7.95
CA PHE A 95 -0.99 6.28 7.76
C PHE A 95 -0.12 6.11 6.53
N ILE A 96 -0.07 7.13 5.70
CA ILE A 96 0.91 7.29 4.63
C ILE A 96 1.51 8.69 4.68
N ALA A 97 2.82 8.79 4.66
CA ALA A 97 3.51 10.02 4.33
C ALA A 97 4.37 9.76 3.09
N ALA A 98 4.31 10.63 2.10
CA ALA A 98 5.11 10.49 0.90
C ALA A 98 5.44 11.85 0.27
N TYR A 99 6.62 11.96 -0.35
CA TYR A 99 6.94 13.00 -1.29
C TYR A 99 6.53 12.55 -2.70
N PRO A 100 5.83 13.37 -3.49
CA PRO A 100 5.34 12.98 -4.81
C PRO A 100 6.47 12.68 -5.78
N MET A 101 6.68 11.41 -6.08
CA MET A 101 7.66 10.98 -7.07
C MET A 101 7.01 10.04 -8.10
N THR A 102 7.00 10.45 -9.37
CA THR A 102 6.48 9.62 -10.47
C THR A 102 7.32 8.34 -10.60
N PRO A 103 6.70 7.13 -10.73
CA PRO A 103 5.27 6.86 -10.89
C PRO A 103 4.52 6.51 -9.59
N ALA A 104 5.14 6.67 -8.41
CA ALA A 104 4.53 6.35 -7.12
C ALA A 104 3.48 7.39 -6.65
N THR A 105 3.47 8.59 -7.23
CA THR A 105 2.57 9.70 -6.84
C THR A 105 1.10 9.27 -6.78
N THR A 106 0.66 8.39 -7.69
CA THR A 106 -0.73 7.92 -7.73
C THR A 106 -1.13 7.10 -6.51
N ILE A 107 -0.18 6.50 -5.78
CA ILE A 107 -0.43 5.83 -4.49
C ILE A 107 -0.86 6.88 -3.45
N LEU A 108 -0.07 7.95 -3.29
CA LEU A 108 -0.41 9.04 -2.36
C LEU A 108 -1.73 9.70 -2.74
N GLU A 109 -1.96 9.99 -4.02
CA GLU A 109 -3.20 10.60 -4.52
C GLU A 109 -4.41 9.71 -4.23
N TRP A 110 -4.31 8.40 -4.48
CA TRP A 110 -5.39 7.46 -4.19
C TRP A 110 -5.70 7.38 -2.69
N MET A 111 -4.67 7.24 -1.86
CA MET A 111 -4.82 7.20 -0.40
C MET A 111 -5.43 8.50 0.15
N ALA A 112 -4.99 9.66 -0.35
CA ALA A 112 -5.54 10.94 0.05
C ALA A 112 -7.01 11.11 -0.39
N ALA A 113 -7.36 10.66 -1.60
CA ALA A 113 -8.73 10.72 -2.10
C ALA A 113 -9.73 9.87 -1.28
N HIS A 114 -9.27 8.77 -0.71
CA HIS A 114 -10.08 7.83 0.07
C HIS A 114 -9.81 7.92 1.60
N ALA A 115 -9.04 8.91 2.03
CA ALA A 115 -8.59 9.04 3.41
C ALA A 115 -9.74 9.08 4.42
N ALA A 116 -10.77 9.89 4.13
CA ALA A 116 -11.94 10.03 5.02
C ALA A 116 -12.76 8.74 5.12
N ASP A 117 -12.95 8.04 3.98
CA ASP A 117 -13.78 6.84 3.92
C ASP A 117 -13.10 5.63 4.59
N LEU A 118 -11.78 5.57 4.50
CA LEU A 118 -10.97 4.45 4.98
C LEU A 118 -10.29 4.71 6.35
N GLY A 119 -10.49 5.89 6.93
CA GLY A 119 -9.86 6.29 8.19
C GLY A 119 -8.33 6.35 8.09
N ILE A 120 -7.81 6.82 6.96
CA ILE A 120 -6.38 6.93 6.68
C ILE A 120 -5.95 8.38 6.87
N VAL A 121 -4.79 8.60 7.48
CA VAL A 121 -4.08 9.88 7.47
C VAL A 121 -3.09 9.87 6.32
N ALA A 122 -3.28 10.75 5.35
CA ALA A 122 -2.37 10.91 4.21
C ALA A 122 -1.65 12.26 4.30
N VAL A 123 -0.33 12.22 4.33
CA VAL A 123 0.53 13.39 4.48
C VAL A 123 1.40 13.57 3.24
N HIS A 124 1.32 14.75 2.63
CA HIS A 124 2.27 15.18 1.62
C HIS A 124 3.49 15.77 2.34
N ALA A 125 4.58 15.03 2.39
CA ALA A 125 5.82 15.45 3.03
C ALA A 125 6.66 16.35 2.12
N GLU A 126 7.57 17.11 2.70
CA GLU A 126 8.48 18.02 1.97
C GLU A 126 9.57 17.26 1.21
N ASP A 127 10.02 16.13 1.74
CA ASP A 127 11.02 15.27 1.13
C ASP A 127 10.83 13.80 1.56
N GLU A 128 11.61 12.91 0.95
CA GLU A 128 11.54 11.49 1.19
C GLU A 128 12.05 11.10 2.59
N ILE A 129 13.03 11.80 3.12
CA ILE A 129 13.58 11.52 4.47
C ILE A 129 12.50 11.81 5.52
N ALA A 130 11.88 12.98 5.43
CA ALA A 130 10.77 13.36 6.31
C ALA A 130 9.61 12.36 6.18
N ALA A 131 9.25 11.95 4.95
CA ALA A 131 8.19 10.99 4.70
C ALA A 131 8.45 9.64 5.40
N ALA A 132 9.65 9.09 5.23
CA ALA A 132 10.04 7.82 5.84
C ALA A 132 10.08 7.92 7.37
N CYS A 133 10.65 8.99 7.93
CA CYS A 133 10.68 9.23 9.38
C CYS A 133 9.28 9.38 9.99
N MET A 134 8.36 10.06 9.30
CA MET A 134 6.94 10.14 9.73
C MET A 134 6.28 8.76 9.77
N ALA A 135 6.55 7.90 8.74
CA ALA A 135 6.03 6.55 8.71
C ALA A 135 6.60 5.68 9.85
N VAL A 136 7.90 5.80 10.14
CA VAL A 136 8.53 5.12 11.30
C VAL A 136 7.90 5.59 12.60
N GLY A 137 7.73 6.90 12.79
CA GLY A 137 7.11 7.45 14.01
C GLY A 137 5.68 6.95 14.21
N ALA A 138 4.87 6.92 13.15
CA ALA A 138 3.52 6.36 13.19
C ALA A 138 3.53 4.85 13.50
N SER A 139 4.46 4.09 12.90
CA SER A 139 4.60 2.65 13.15
C SER A 139 5.06 2.35 14.57
N LEU A 140 5.94 3.16 15.13
CA LEU A 140 6.41 3.04 16.50
C LEU A 140 5.24 3.11 17.51
N THR A 141 4.25 3.95 17.22
CA THR A 141 3.03 4.07 18.07
C THR A 141 1.99 2.97 17.83
N GLY A 142 2.29 2.00 16.97
CA GLY A 142 1.41 0.87 16.66
C GLY A 142 0.51 1.07 15.45
N THR A 143 0.59 2.20 14.74
CA THR A 143 -0.18 2.43 13.52
C THR A 143 0.50 1.74 12.33
N ARG A 144 -0.22 0.95 11.52
CA ARG A 144 0.31 0.47 10.24
C ARG A 144 0.53 1.64 9.31
N ALA A 145 1.81 1.93 9.02
CA ALA A 145 2.23 3.09 8.26
C ALA A 145 3.13 2.72 7.08
N MET A 146 3.08 3.54 6.05
CA MET A 146 3.91 3.36 4.86
C MET A 146 4.39 4.69 4.27
N THR A 147 5.38 4.58 3.39
CA THR A 147 5.76 5.61 2.42
C THR A 147 5.79 5.02 1.02
N SER A 148 5.70 5.87 0.00
CA SER A 148 5.82 5.46 -1.40
C SER A 148 6.74 6.40 -2.17
N THR A 149 7.61 5.84 -3.01
CA THR A 149 8.63 6.57 -3.73
C THR A 149 9.05 5.83 -5.02
N SER A 150 10.15 6.24 -5.62
CA SER A 150 10.87 5.56 -6.69
C SER A 150 12.36 5.49 -6.32
N GLY A 151 13.18 4.77 -7.06
CA GLY A 151 14.58 4.48 -6.70
C GLY A 151 15.40 5.66 -6.21
N GLY A 152 15.25 6.83 -6.80
CA GLY A 152 15.93 8.05 -6.34
C GLY A 152 15.56 8.44 -4.91
N GLY A 153 14.28 8.35 -4.55
CA GLY A 153 13.82 8.63 -3.19
C GLY A 153 14.16 7.50 -2.22
N LEU A 154 14.14 6.23 -2.68
CA LEU A 154 14.62 5.11 -1.86
C LEU A 154 16.08 5.30 -1.45
N CYS A 155 16.93 5.84 -2.33
CA CYS A 155 18.30 6.23 -2.00
C CYS A 155 18.38 7.24 -0.84
N LEU A 156 17.42 8.18 -0.75
CA LEU A 156 17.39 9.16 0.34
C LEU A 156 16.89 8.57 1.67
N MET A 157 16.14 7.47 1.62
CA MET A 157 15.57 6.79 2.80
C MET A 157 16.53 5.75 3.41
N THR A 158 17.74 5.59 2.89
CA THR A 158 18.66 4.50 3.27
C THR A 158 18.97 4.47 4.77
N GLU A 159 19.24 5.62 5.37
CA GLU A 159 19.50 5.68 6.82
C GLU A 159 18.24 5.34 7.63
N THR A 160 17.06 5.84 7.22
CA THR A 160 15.78 5.51 7.87
C THR A 160 15.45 4.02 7.80
N CYS A 161 15.85 3.33 6.72
CA CYS A 161 15.73 1.86 6.64
C CYS A 161 16.59 1.18 7.72
N GLY A 162 17.85 1.62 7.87
CA GLY A 162 18.75 1.11 8.92
C GLY A 162 18.21 1.41 10.31
N MET A 163 17.70 2.62 10.55
CA MET A 163 17.06 3.02 11.79
C MET A 163 15.87 2.11 12.13
N ALA A 164 14.97 1.86 11.18
CA ALA A 164 13.83 0.98 11.39
C ALA A 164 14.25 -0.47 11.68
N GLY A 165 15.31 -0.96 11.02
CA GLY A 165 15.91 -2.26 11.30
C GLY A 165 16.52 -2.35 12.68
N MET A 166 17.23 -1.32 13.12
CA MET A 166 17.91 -1.25 14.43
C MET A 166 16.91 -1.14 15.58
N THR A 167 15.92 -0.28 15.44
CA THR A 167 14.86 -0.07 16.43
C THR A 167 13.76 -1.14 16.38
N GLU A 168 13.86 -2.07 15.43
CA GLU A 168 12.88 -3.13 15.21
C GLU A 168 11.45 -2.58 15.06
N VAL A 169 11.30 -1.51 14.30
CA VAL A 169 10.03 -0.85 14.00
C VAL A 169 9.55 -1.29 12.62
N PRO A 170 8.29 -1.78 12.49
CA PRO A 170 7.70 -2.10 11.20
C PRO A 170 7.70 -0.89 10.27
N LEU A 171 8.14 -1.07 9.03
CA LEU A 171 8.08 -0.02 8.01
C LEU A 171 7.74 -0.63 6.66
N VAL A 172 6.77 -0.09 5.95
CA VAL A 172 6.48 -0.48 4.56
C VAL A 172 6.90 0.65 3.64
N ILE A 173 7.78 0.33 2.69
CA ILE A 173 8.23 1.25 1.64
C ILE A 173 7.79 0.68 0.30
N VAL A 174 7.10 1.47 -0.50
CA VAL A 174 6.71 1.08 -1.87
C VAL A 174 7.59 1.83 -2.84
N ASP A 175 8.45 1.10 -3.51
CA ASP A 175 9.28 1.62 -4.60
C ASP A 175 8.62 1.26 -5.93
N VAL A 176 8.08 2.27 -6.62
CA VAL A 176 7.57 2.11 -7.99
C VAL A 176 8.70 2.52 -8.95
N GLN A 177 9.42 1.52 -9.43
CA GLN A 177 10.65 1.68 -10.19
C GLN A 177 10.45 2.42 -11.52
N ARG A 178 11.43 3.21 -11.88
CA ARG A 178 11.55 3.93 -13.15
C ARG A 178 13.00 3.95 -13.62
N GLY A 179 13.23 4.37 -14.86
CA GLY A 179 14.58 4.47 -15.39
C GLY A 179 15.45 5.44 -14.61
N GLY A 180 16.57 4.94 -14.06
CA GLY A 180 17.64 5.71 -13.42
C GLY A 180 18.81 5.99 -14.39
N PRO A 181 19.99 6.42 -13.87
CA PRO A 181 20.25 6.91 -12.52
C PRO A 181 19.73 8.33 -12.26
N SER A 182 19.74 8.77 -10.99
CA SER A 182 19.22 10.08 -10.54
C SER A 182 17.74 10.26 -10.92
N THR A 183 17.33 11.40 -11.43
CA THR A 183 15.96 11.63 -11.90
C THR A 183 15.59 10.72 -13.09
N GLY A 184 16.58 10.41 -13.93
CA GLY A 184 16.48 9.44 -15.02
C GLY A 184 15.34 9.71 -16.00
N LEU A 185 14.50 8.70 -16.19
CA LEU A 185 13.36 8.71 -17.10
C LEU A 185 12.05 8.53 -16.31
N PRO A 186 11.48 9.60 -15.73
CA PRO A 186 10.37 9.53 -14.77
C PRO A 186 9.12 8.80 -15.26
N THR A 187 8.89 8.77 -16.58
CA THR A 187 7.70 8.17 -17.20
C THR A 187 8.02 6.92 -18.00
N ARG A 188 9.20 6.32 -17.81
CA ARG A 188 9.61 5.12 -18.52
C ARG A 188 9.83 3.97 -17.55
N THR A 189 9.38 2.79 -17.97
CA THR A 189 9.54 1.56 -17.21
C THR A 189 10.99 1.08 -17.24
N GLU A 190 11.50 0.76 -16.06
CA GLU A 190 12.75 0.05 -15.85
C GLU A 190 12.70 -0.66 -14.48
N GLN A 191 13.43 -1.76 -14.32
CA GLN A 191 13.55 -2.52 -13.09
C GLN A 191 15.01 -2.56 -12.65
N SER A 192 15.54 -1.43 -12.16
CA SER A 192 16.96 -1.29 -11.81
C SER A 192 17.23 -1.20 -10.31
N ASP A 193 16.19 -1.17 -9.47
CA ASP A 193 16.33 -0.87 -8.04
C ASP A 193 16.46 -2.11 -7.15
N LEU A 194 16.47 -3.32 -7.74
CA LEU A 194 16.50 -4.59 -6.99
C LEU A 194 17.73 -4.70 -6.05
N LEU A 195 18.92 -4.35 -6.53
CA LEU A 195 20.12 -4.41 -5.70
C LEU A 195 20.09 -3.37 -4.57
N LEU A 196 19.53 -2.18 -4.84
CA LEU A 196 19.31 -1.17 -3.82
C LEU A 196 18.33 -1.68 -2.75
N ALA A 197 17.24 -2.35 -3.17
CA ALA A 197 16.28 -2.91 -2.23
C ALA A 197 16.86 -4.07 -1.39
N PHE A 198 17.81 -4.85 -1.93
CA PHE A 198 18.53 -5.88 -1.17
C PHE A 198 19.60 -5.31 -0.24
N HIS A 199 20.09 -4.10 -0.50
CA HIS A 199 21.10 -3.43 0.32
C HIS A 199 20.63 -1.99 0.61
N PRO A 200 19.51 -1.82 1.34
CA PRO A 200 18.84 -0.53 1.46
C PRO A 200 19.51 0.43 2.45
N SER A 201 20.61 0.05 3.08
CA SER A 201 21.38 0.91 3.98
C SER A 201 22.76 0.35 4.24
N HIS A 202 23.55 1.03 5.10
CA HIS A 202 24.82 0.55 5.61
C HIS A 202 24.61 -0.43 6.78
N GLY A 203 25.54 -1.36 6.96
CA GLY A 203 25.45 -2.41 7.99
C GLY A 203 24.40 -3.48 7.68
N ASP A 204 24.33 -4.49 8.54
CA ASP A 204 23.43 -5.63 8.35
C ASP A 204 22.21 -5.52 9.26
N PHE A 205 21.02 -5.65 8.71
CA PHE A 205 19.76 -5.71 9.43
C PHE A 205 18.72 -6.52 8.63
N PRO A 206 17.75 -7.15 9.31
CA PRO A 206 16.71 -7.90 8.62
C PRO A 206 15.76 -6.97 7.87
N HIS A 207 15.44 -7.32 6.64
CA HIS A 207 14.40 -6.67 5.83
C HIS A 207 13.84 -7.66 4.81
N ILE A 208 12.70 -7.37 4.25
CA ILE A 208 11.99 -8.24 3.31
C ILE A 208 11.73 -7.45 2.03
N VAL A 209 11.91 -8.11 0.88
CA VAL A 209 11.60 -7.54 -0.44
C VAL A 209 10.47 -8.34 -1.07
N LEU A 210 9.42 -7.66 -1.50
CA LEU A 210 8.30 -8.22 -2.26
C LEU A 210 8.28 -7.62 -3.66
N ALA A 211 8.10 -8.44 -4.70
CA ALA A 211 8.08 -7.99 -6.09
C ALA A 211 6.84 -8.54 -6.82
N PRO A 212 5.65 -7.92 -6.66
CA PRO A 212 4.45 -8.36 -7.36
C PRO A 212 4.54 -8.04 -8.85
N GLY A 213 4.27 -9.04 -9.71
CA GLY A 213 4.33 -8.92 -11.16
C GLY A 213 2.98 -8.74 -11.85
N THR A 214 1.87 -8.75 -11.12
CA THR A 214 0.52 -8.56 -11.66
C THR A 214 -0.31 -7.66 -10.76
N VAL A 215 -1.36 -7.05 -11.33
CA VAL A 215 -2.28 -6.17 -10.57
C VAL A 215 -2.94 -6.92 -9.39
N GLN A 216 -3.27 -8.21 -9.55
CA GLN A 216 -3.78 -9.01 -8.44
C GLN A 216 -2.71 -9.20 -7.36
N GLN A 217 -1.48 -9.53 -7.73
CA GLN A 217 -0.37 -9.64 -6.78
C GLN A 217 -0.05 -8.32 -6.10
N CYS A 218 -0.31 -7.17 -6.74
CA CYS A 218 -0.18 -5.86 -6.07
C CYS A 218 -1.16 -5.74 -4.90
N PHE A 219 -2.42 -6.18 -5.06
CA PHE A 219 -3.37 -6.25 -3.94
C PHE A 219 -2.87 -7.16 -2.82
N GLU A 220 -2.38 -8.34 -3.18
CA GLU A 220 -1.84 -9.30 -2.21
C GLU A 220 -0.61 -8.74 -1.48
N ALA A 221 0.32 -8.13 -2.20
CA ALA A 221 1.50 -7.48 -1.62
C ALA A 221 1.11 -6.34 -0.67
N GLY A 222 0.02 -5.61 -0.97
CA GLY A 222 -0.49 -4.54 -0.15
C GLY A 222 -0.75 -4.96 1.29
N TYR A 223 -1.50 -6.05 1.53
CA TYR A 223 -1.75 -6.51 2.91
C TYR A 223 -0.61 -7.36 3.48
N ARG A 224 0.06 -8.15 2.64
CA ARG A 224 1.17 -9.00 3.10
C ARG A 224 2.35 -8.19 3.63
N ALA A 225 2.66 -7.06 3.00
CA ALA A 225 3.76 -6.20 3.43
C ALA A 225 3.59 -5.77 4.90
N PHE A 226 2.38 -5.36 5.30
CA PHE A 226 2.12 -4.96 6.68
C PHE A 226 2.14 -6.14 7.65
N ASN A 227 1.62 -7.30 7.25
CA ASN A 227 1.68 -8.49 8.09
C ASN A 227 3.12 -8.93 8.34
N LEU A 228 3.95 -8.93 7.30
CA LEU A 228 5.36 -9.28 7.41
C LEU A 228 6.14 -8.24 8.24
N ALA A 229 5.91 -6.94 7.98
CA ALA A 229 6.57 -5.88 8.73
C ALA A 229 6.23 -5.96 10.23
N ASP A 230 4.97 -6.14 10.58
CA ASP A 230 4.54 -6.25 11.98
C ASP A 230 5.06 -7.52 12.65
N ARG A 231 4.91 -8.67 11.97
CA ARG A 231 5.31 -9.96 12.53
C ARG A 231 6.80 -10.03 12.80
N TYR A 232 7.61 -9.60 11.82
CA TYR A 232 9.07 -9.66 11.90
C TYR A 232 9.71 -8.38 12.42
N GLN A 233 8.94 -7.32 12.65
CA GLN A 233 9.42 -6.04 13.18
C GLN A 233 10.65 -5.55 12.39
N CYS A 234 10.47 -5.38 11.09
CA CYS A 234 11.53 -4.98 10.18
C CYS A 234 10.97 -4.21 8.96
N PRO A 235 11.81 -3.51 8.20
CA PRO A 235 11.41 -2.92 6.94
C PRO A 235 10.94 -3.97 5.92
N VAL A 236 9.89 -3.65 5.18
CA VAL A 236 9.43 -4.39 4.00
C VAL A 236 9.39 -3.44 2.82
N ILE A 237 10.19 -3.74 1.80
CA ILE A 237 10.26 -2.97 0.56
C ILE A 237 9.44 -3.70 -0.51
N VAL A 238 8.46 -3.01 -1.09
CA VAL A 238 7.64 -3.55 -2.17
C VAL A 238 8.10 -2.91 -3.49
N LEU A 239 8.70 -3.73 -4.34
CA LEU A 239 9.16 -3.33 -5.66
C LEU A 239 8.03 -3.48 -6.67
N LEU A 240 7.43 -2.38 -7.06
CA LEU A 240 6.59 -2.26 -8.25
C LEU A 240 7.44 -1.69 -9.40
N ASP A 241 6.88 -1.63 -10.58
CA ASP A 241 7.44 -0.85 -11.66
C ASP A 241 6.38 0.05 -12.32
N SER A 242 6.83 0.99 -13.12
CA SER A 242 5.94 1.93 -13.82
C SER A 242 4.92 1.23 -14.74
N TYR A 243 5.26 0.05 -15.28
CA TYR A 243 4.36 -0.70 -16.16
C TYR A 243 3.24 -1.36 -15.35
N VAL A 244 3.58 -2.17 -14.35
CA VAL A 244 2.57 -2.85 -13.51
C VAL A 244 1.78 -1.81 -12.70
N GLY A 245 2.46 -0.84 -12.11
CA GLY A 245 1.85 0.21 -11.29
C GLY A 245 0.82 1.05 -12.04
N GLY A 246 1.08 1.36 -13.32
CA GLY A 246 0.22 2.18 -14.17
C GLY A 246 -0.72 1.43 -15.11
N SER A 247 -0.52 0.12 -15.32
CA SER A 247 -1.35 -0.67 -16.25
C SER A 247 -2.74 -0.90 -15.71
N LEU A 248 -3.76 -0.50 -16.49
CA LEU A 248 -5.16 -0.76 -16.17
C LEU A 248 -5.54 -2.18 -16.59
N VAL A 249 -5.96 -3.00 -15.65
CA VAL A 249 -6.37 -4.39 -15.85
C VAL A 249 -7.77 -4.61 -15.33
N THR A 250 -8.57 -5.34 -16.10
CA THR A 250 -9.90 -5.77 -15.67
C THR A 250 -9.79 -7.08 -14.89
N LEU A 251 -10.15 -7.04 -13.62
CA LEU A 251 -10.17 -8.22 -12.72
C LEU A 251 -11.61 -8.61 -12.38
N GLY A 252 -11.81 -9.91 -12.09
CA GLY A 252 -13.02 -10.33 -11.41
C GLY A 252 -13.02 -9.77 -9.97
N ARG A 253 -14.14 -9.24 -9.52
CA ARG A 253 -14.24 -8.69 -8.16
C ARG A 253 -13.88 -9.71 -7.06
N SER A 254 -14.15 -10.99 -7.32
CA SER A 254 -13.78 -12.10 -6.43
C SER A 254 -12.26 -12.33 -6.29
N CYS A 255 -11.43 -11.80 -7.21
CA CYS A 255 -9.98 -11.88 -7.11
C CYS A 255 -9.41 -10.94 -6.01
N LEU A 256 -10.23 -9.99 -5.53
CA LEU A 256 -9.87 -9.04 -4.49
C LEU A 256 -10.67 -9.37 -3.23
N SER A 257 -10.21 -10.36 -2.48
CA SER A 257 -10.91 -10.87 -1.29
C SER A 257 -10.69 -9.93 -0.09
N TRP A 258 -11.23 -8.70 -0.16
CA TRP A 258 -11.10 -7.69 0.88
C TRP A 258 -11.47 -8.20 2.27
N ASN A 259 -12.62 -8.86 2.39
CA ASN A 259 -13.14 -9.35 3.66
C ASN A 259 -12.41 -10.58 4.21
N ALA A 260 -11.56 -11.23 3.41
CA ALA A 260 -10.79 -12.41 3.79
C ALA A 260 -9.34 -12.08 4.16
N VAL A 261 -8.95 -10.79 4.18
CA VAL A 261 -7.60 -10.39 4.54
C VAL A 261 -7.40 -10.52 6.05
N ALA A 262 -6.66 -11.54 6.45
CA ALA A 262 -6.20 -11.67 7.83
C ALA A 262 -5.16 -10.59 8.16
N ARG A 263 -5.24 -10.01 9.36
CA ARG A 263 -4.29 -9.01 9.87
C ARG A 263 -3.43 -9.67 10.94
N ASP A 264 -2.19 -9.99 10.60
CA ASP A 264 -1.21 -10.52 11.54
C ASP A 264 -0.38 -9.37 12.11
N ARG A 265 -0.57 -9.07 13.40
CA ARG A 265 0.15 -8.02 14.13
C ARG A 265 1.39 -8.54 14.85
N GLY A 266 1.67 -9.84 14.78
CA GLY A 266 2.67 -10.49 15.62
C GLY A 266 2.22 -10.56 17.09
N GLU A 267 3.19 -10.75 17.99
CA GLU A 267 2.91 -10.90 19.42
C GLU A 267 2.84 -9.54 20.14
N TYR A 268 1.69 -9.31 20.82
CA TYR A 268 1.50 -8.17 21.71
C TYR A 268 1.19 -8.64 23.13
N LEU A 269 1.95 -8.14 24.10
CA LEU A 269 1.67 -8.37 25.53
C LEU A 269 0.47 -7.53 25.95
N GLY A 270 -0.48 -8.15 26.64
CA GLY A 270 -1.73 -7.49 27.05
C GLY A 270 -2.78 -7.33 25.95
N GLY A 271 -2.53 -7.91 24.77
CA GLY A 271 -3.39 -7.75 23.59
C GLY A 271 -3.21 -6.41 22.88
N TYR A 272 -3.60 -6.37 21.61
CA TYR A 272 -3.67 -5.13 20.83
C TYR A 272 -5.08 -4.58 20.91
N GLU A 273 -5.32 -3.56 21.71
CA GLU A 273 -6.54 -2.77 21.61
C GLU A 273 -6.34 -1.70 20.56
N ALA A 274 -7.18 -1.73 19.51
CA ALA A 274 -7.24 -0.64 18.55
C ALA A 274 -7.54 0.67 19.31
N ALA A 275 -6.80 1.74 19.02
CA ALA A 275 -7.01 3.02 19.68
C ALA A 275 -8.50 3.43 19.62
N PRO A 276 -9.08 3.98 20.70
CA PRO A 276 -10.46 4.45 20.72
C PRO A 276 -10.69 5.43 19.57
N GLY A 277 -11.62 5.14 18.67
CA GLY A 277 -11.92 5.99 17.51
C GLY A 277 -11.49 5.41 16.15
N THR A 278 -10.81 4.28 16.09
CA THR A 278 -10.75 3.49 14.84
C THR A 278 -12.17 3.06 14.51
N ARG A 279 -12.84 3.80 13.63
CA ARG A 279 -14.10 3.35 13.04
C ARG A 279 -13.82 2.01 12.37
N GLU A 280 -14.49 0.94 12.85
CA GLU A 280 -14.72 -0.21 11.98
C GLU A 280 -15.31 0.36 10.70
N ILE A 281 -14.69 0.06 9.58
CA ILE A 281 -15.27 0.42 8.29
C ILE A 281 -16.55 -0.39 8.22
N ALA A 282 -17.67 0.24 8.57
CA ALA A 282 -18.97 -0.36 8.36
C ALA A 282 -19.04 -0.67 6.86
N THR A 283 -18.96 -1.95 6.53
CA THR A 283 -19.21 -2.43 5.17
C THR A 283 -20.68 -2.12 4.88
N ALA A 284 -20.92 -0.96 4.24
CA ALA A 284 -22.23 -0.63 3.73
C ALA A 284 -22.60 -1.74 2.74
N ASN A 285 -23.54 -2.59 3.14
CA ASN A 285 -24.29 -3.54 2.32
C ASN A 285 -23.46 -4.43 1.37
N VAL A 286 -22.76 -5.41 1.93
CA VAL A 286 -22.53 -6.67 1.24
C VAL A 286 -22.90 -7.77 2.25
N ASP A 287 -24.00 -8.45 1.99
CA ASP A 287 -24.44 -9.62 2.74
C ASP A 287 -23.34 -10.69 2.70
N ALA A 288 -22.58 -10.82 3.76
CA ALA A 288 -21.75 -11.96 4.07
C ALA A 288 -21.21 -11.81 5.51
N ASP A 289 -21.44 -12.81 6.27
CA ASP A 289 -21.03 -13.12 7.64
C ASP A 289 -19.91 -12.24 8.23
N ALA A 290 -20.29 -11.37 9.17
CA ALA A 290 -19.44 -10.36 9.81
C ALA A 290 -18.48 -10.96 10.87
N ASP A 291 -18.40 -12.28 11.01
CA ASP A 291 -17.67 -12.97 12.09
C ASP A 291 -16.22 -13.35 11.77
N ALA A 292 -15.65 -12.95 10.60
CA ALA A 292 -14.36 -13.46 10.14
C ALA A 292 -13.19 -12.47 10.18
N ILE A 293 -13.34 -11.28 10.74
CA ILE A 293 -12.19 -10.34 10.89
C ILE A 293 -11.75 -10.39 12.37
N ALA A 294 -11.21 -11.52 12.78
CA ALA A 294 -10.44 -11.57 14.02
C ALA A 294 -9.04 -11.02 13.74
N ASP A 295 -8.65 -9.93 14.40
CA ASP A 295 -7.24 -9.58 14.57
C ASP A 295 -6.56 -10.78 15.25
N THR A 296 -5.69 -11.50 14.52
CA THR A 296 -4.93 -12.62 15.07
C THR A 296 -3.69 -12.11 15.80
N ALA A 297 -3.88 -11.22 16.78
CA ALA A 297 -2.85 -10.95 17.77
C ALA A 297 -2.87 -12.11 18.78
N SER A 298 -1.78 -12.87 18.86
CA SER A 298 -1.65 -13.84 19.94
C SER A 298 -1.54 -13.08 21.26
N THR A 299 -2.53 -13.24 22.13
CA THR A 299 -2.47 -12.69 23.48
C THR A 299 -1.62 -13.63 24.33
N SER A 300 -0.37 -13.27 24.61
CA SER A 300 0.36 -13.94 25.67
C SER A 300 0.00 -13.26 27.00
N THR A 301 -0.38 -14.06 27.98
CA THR A 301 -0.64 -13.62 29.35
C THR A 301 0.65 -13.51 30.17
N ALA A 302 1.77 -13.08 29.56
CA ALA A 302 3.00 -12.87 30.30
C ALA A 302 2.77 -11.75 31.33
N ASP A 303 2.82 -12.17 32.58
CA ASP A 303 2.61 -11.33 33.75
C ASP A 303 3.77 -10.33 33.86
N THR A 304 3.49 -9.05 33.61
CA THR A 304 4.47 -7.95 33.73
C THR A 304 4.66 -7.51 35.20
N THR A 305 4.13 -8.24 36.16
CA THR A 305 4.09 -7.83 37.58
C THR A 305 5.38 -8.11 38.37
N GLY A 306 6.48 -8.55 37.72
CA GLY A 306 7.71 -8.84 38.49
C GLY A 306 9.04 -8.60 37.79
N GLY A 307 9.09 -8.39 36.51
CA GLY A 307 10.29 -8.02 35.74
C GLY A 307 9.92 -6.92 34.74
N GLY A 308 10.73 -5.85 34.62
CA GLY A 308 10.47 -4.76 33.68
C GLY A 308 10.28 -5.28 32.25
N TYR A 309 9.46 -4.60 31.45
CA TYR A 309 9.27 -4.93 30.04
C TYR A 309 10.59 -4.80 29.26
N LEU A 310 10.96 -5.87 28.56
CA LEU A 310 12.15 -5.93 27.72
C LEU A 310 11.73 -5.80 26.26
N ARG A 311 11.79 -4.58 25.72
CA ARG A 311 11.39 -4.29 24.32
C ARG A 311 12.16 -5.15 23.32
N TYR A 312 13.40 -5.44 23.62
CA TYR A 312 14.33 -6.15 22.73
C TYR A 312 14.73 -7.53 23.27
N ALA A 313 13.86 -8.15 24.07
CA ALA A 313 14.10 -9.47 24.65
C ALA A 313 14.66 -10.46 23.62
N ILE A 314 15.70 -11.18 23.98
CA ILE A 314 16.29 -12.25 23.16
C ILE A 314 15.41 -13.48 23.29
N THR A 315 14.64 -13.75 22.24
CA THR A 315 13.72 -14.89 22.15
C THR A 315 14.28 -15.98 21.23
N GLU A 316 13.69 -17.16 21.27
CA GLU A 316 14.09 -18.28 20.38
C GLU A 316 13.95 -17.91 18.90
N PRO A 317 12.82 -17.35 18.40
CA PRO A 317 12.70 -16.94 17.00
C PRO A 317 13.38 -15.59 16.69
N GLY A 318 13.95 -14.90 17.68
CA GLY A 318 14.53 -13.56 17.53
C GLY A 318 13.51 -12.42 17.44
N ILE A 319 12.22 -12.72 17.61
CA ILE A 319 11.12 -11.75 17.55
C ILE A 319 10.72 -11.41 18.99
N SER A 320 10.93 -10.17 19.40
CA SER A 320 10.57 -9.73 20.75
C SER A 320 9.08 -9.35 20.79
N PRO A 321 8.35 -9.71 21.87
CA PRO A 321 6.98 -9.28 22.04
C PRO A 321 6.87 -7.76 22.18
N ARG A 322 5.81 -7.17 21.63
CA ARG A 322 5.55 -5.74 21.70
C ARG A 322 4.44 -5.41 22.70
N VAL A 323 4.44 -4.19 23.18
CA VAL A 323 3.30 -3.60 23.91
C VAL A 323 2.73 -2.43 23.14
N GLY A 324 1.43 -2.22 23.24
CA GLY A 324 0.80 -1.01 22.71
C GLY A 324 1.18 0.23 23.52
N PHE A 325 1.23 1.40 22.87
CA PHE A 325 1.40 2.67 23.60
C PHE A 325 0.28 2.88 24.62
N GLY A 326 0.67 3.31 25.83
CA GLY A 326 -0.26 3.48 26.95
C GLY A 326 -0.48 2.22 27.80
N HIS A 327 0.11 1.08 27.44
CA HIS A 327 0.05 -0.11 28.27
C HIS A 327 0.87 0.07 29.56
N ALA A 328 0.25 -0.22 30.71
CA ALA A 328 0.93 -0.11 32.01
C ALA A 328 2.12 -1.06 32.07
N GLY A 329 3.28 -0.57 32.46
CA GLY A 329 4.53 -1.36 32.53
C GLY A 329 5.26 -1.53 31.21
N GLY A 330 4.73 -1.01 30.07
CA GLY A 330 5.35 -1.11 28.75
C GLY A 330 6.23 0.08 28.34
N VAL A 331 6.61 0.92 29.29
CA VAL A 331 7.43 2.12 29.00
C VAL A 331 8.83 1.69 28.57
N HIS A 332 9.26 2.16 27.41
CA HIS A 332 10.60 1.92 26.87
C HIS A 332 11.02 3.10 25.97
N ALA A 333 12.33 3.25 25.76
CA ALA A 333 12.89 4.25 24.87
C ALA A 333 13.64 3.51 23.73
N PRO A 334 13.09 3.49 22.50
CA PRO A 334 13.83 2.88 21.39
C PRO A 334 15.10 3.69 21.09
N SER A 335 16.20 2.99 20.83
CA SER A 335 17.46 3.59 20.46
C SER A 335 17.92 3.14 19.09
N THR A 336 18.58 4.02 18.36
CA THR A 336 19.27 3.73 17.09
C THR A 336 20.70 3.25 17.31
N ASP A 337 21.25 3.46 18.50
CA ASP A 337 22.53 2.89 18.90
C ASP A 337 22.37 1.41 19.27
N GLU A 338 23.47 0.67 19.39
CA GLU A 338 23.39 -0.69 19.94
C GLU A 338 22.92 -0.64 21.38
N HIS A 339 22.08 -1.59 21.76
CA HIS A 339 21.33 -1.55 23.00
C HIS A 339 21.15 -2.95 23.61
N GLU A 340 20.90 -2.98 24.88
CA GLU A 340 20.50 -4.15 25.64
C GLU A 340 19.00 -4.48 25.43
N GLU A 341 18.52 -5.57 26.03
CA GLU A 341 17.15 -6.03 25.93
C GLU A 341 16.11 -5.01 26.46
N ASP A 342 16.52 -4.16 27.40
CA ASP A 342 15.70 -3.08 27.99
C ASP A 342 15.83 -1.72 27.26
N ALA A 343 16.58 -1.68 26.16
CA ALA A 343 16.89 -0.50 25.35
C ALA A 343 18.01 0.41 25.87
N HIS A 344 18.73 0.05 26.93
CA HIS A 344 19.90 0.80 27.34
C HIS A 344 21.01 0.71 26.31
N ILE A 345 21.58 1.87 25.96
CA ILE A 345 22.68 1.98 24.98
C ILE A 345 23.95 1.34 25.56
N THR A 346 24.65 0.55 24.76
CA THR A 346 25.87 -0.13 25.15
C THR A 346 26.85 -0.28 24.00
N GLU A 347 28.12 -0.27 24.29
CA GLU A 347 29.21 -0.59 23.34
C GLU A 347 29.85 -1.97 23.64
N GLU A 348 29.23 -2.76 24.52
CA GLU A 348 29.72 -4.09 24.90
C GLU A 348 29.68 -5.07 23.72
N SER A 349 30.82 -5.60 23.33
CA SER A 349 30.94 -6.48 22.16
C SER A 349 30.10 -7.76 22.26
N GLY A 350 29.93 -8.29 23.46
CA GLY A 350 29.09 -9.47 23.71
C GLY A 350 27.61 -9.18 23.43
N VAL A 351 27.12 -8.04 23.87
CA VAL A 351 25.74 -7.58 23.61
C VAL A 351 25.55 -7.36 22.13
N ARG A 352 26.45 -6.65 21.45
CA ARG A 352 26.43 -6.45 20.00
C ARG A 352 26.26 -7.77 19.24
N VAL A 353 27.08 -8.78 19.55
CA VAL A 353 26.98 -10.09 18.88
C VAL A 353 25.66 -10.78 19.18
N GLY A 354 25.19 -10.72 20.42
CA GLY A 354 23.90 -11.29 20.82
C GLY A 354 22.73 -10.65 20.07
N MET A 355 22.65 -9.33 20.06
CA MET A 355 21.59 -8.56 19.42
C MET A 355 21.59 -8.69 17.90
N MET A 356 22.77 -8.72 17.27
CA MET A 356 22.86 -9.00 15.82
C MET A 356 22.31 -10.40 15.48
N ARG A 357 22.71 -11.41 16.23
CA ARG A 357 22.19 -12.78 16.05
C ARG A 357 20.67 -12.82 16.24
N LYS A 358 20.16 -12.17 17.28
CA LYS A 358 18.72 -12.06 17.53
C LYS A 358 18.00 -11.42 16.35
N ARG A 359 18.43 -10.24 15.91
CA ARG A 359 17.80 -9.51 14.80
C ARG A 359 17.82 -10.34 13.50
N MET A 360 18.94 -10.95 13.14
CA MET A 360 19.05 -11.74 11.89
C MET A 360 18.29 -13.06 11.95
N ARG A 361 18.12 -13.67 13.12
CA ARG A 361 17.39 -14.93 13.30
C ARG A 361 15.92 -14.85 12.88
N LYS A 362 15.29 -13.66 12.93
CA LYS A 362 13.92 -13.46 12.46
C LYS A 362 13.69 -13.97 11.05
N MET A 363 14.71 -13.88 10.19
CA MET A 363 14.59 -14.28 8.78
C MET A 363 14.57 -15.80 8.58
N GLU A 364 15.03 -16.59 9.54
CA GLU A 364 14.99 -18.06 9.48
C GLU A 364 13.55 -18.59 9.50
N THR A 365 12.59 -17.83 10.05
CA THR A 365 11.17 -18.17 10.12
C THR A 365 10.32 -17.38 9.13
N ALA A 366 10.91 -16.49 8.35
CA ALA A 366 10.20 -15.65 7.37
C ALA A 366 10.04 -16.32 5.99
N LEU A 367 10.74 -17.44 5.75
CA LEU A 367 10.78 -18.18 4.47
C LEU A 367 9.74 -19.31 4.42
#